data_17c4f677e7a979ad82d2b3ebbbf83ba3
#
_entry.id   17c4f677e7a979ad82d2b3ebbbf83ba3
#
_cell.length_a   1.000
_cell.length_b   1.000
_cell.length_c   1.000
_cell.angle_alpha   90.00
_cell.angle_beta   90.00
_cell.angle_gamma   90.00
#
_symmetry.space_group_name_H-M   'P 1'
#
loop_
_entity.id
_entity.type
_entity.pdbx_description
1 polymer ?
#
loop_
_entity_poly.entity_id
_entity_poly.type
_entity_poly.pdbx_seq_one_letter_code
_entity_poly.pdbx_strand_id
1 'polypeptide(L)'
;MLLLAVLATIWLGLQLVAWLWLAIVRVSDVLLVFIAAWAIAYLLGPLIQGIERRTRLGRAASVGVIYIGLFVILGGVVALLLPRLAEQLAALAANGPQYGAKAAAAVADFQRDLARSGLPFDVMSFYGVLPARLGDLAGSYAADALGFVSTTAGVLFNIVLVLIIAFLMLLDGDRLWARFTKALSPELSSEAELFRGSADNAFGGFIRGSLLVGLIYGVVTFATLAPFGVPFSGVLGTVAGIAVIIPFFGPILALVPILGITLLGAPDRFVAVTVLTFAVQQVMFNVVSPRILSRSVGVHPLFVFVALLLGSGLAGFWGVFLALPVAGIANTFLRYGYELAKGRRARSDAAGLVNGPGTQG
;
A
#
# COMPACT_ATOMS: atom_id res chain seq x y z
N MET A 1 5.14 22.69 45.81
CA MET A 1 5.10 23.65 44.66
C MET A 1 5.75 23.03 43.39
N LEU A 2 6.98 22.51 43.47
CA LEU A 2 7.71 21.98 42.31
C LEU A 2 6.98 20.76 41.65
N LEU A 3 6.48 19.83 42.47
CA LEU A 3 5.73 18.66 41.99
C LEU A 3 4.42 19.04 41.27
N LEU A 4 3.69 20.02 41.77
CA LEU A 4 2.46 20.53 41.13
C LEU A 4 2.79 21.24 39.81
N ALA A 5 3.89 21.98 39.74
CA ALA A 5 4.31 22.62 38.49
C ALA A 5 4.71 21.58 37.43
N VAL A 6 5.42 20.51 37.80
CA VAL A 6 5.78 19.42 36.92
C VAL A 6 4.54 18.68 36.42
N LEU A 7 3.60 18.35 37.33
CA LEU A 7 2.35 17.68 36.92
C LEU A 7 1.49 18.56 36.01
N ALA A 8 1.42 19.87 36.27
CA ALA A 8 0.70 20.82 35.42
C ALA A 8 1.35 20.92 34.04
N THR A 9 2.67 20.92 33.93
CA THR A 9 3.40 20.99 32.67
C THR A 9 3.16 19.70 31.84
N ILE A 10 3.22 18.53 32.49
CA ILE A 10 2.91 17.25 31.85
C ILE A 10 1.46 17.20 31.37
N TRP A 11 0.51 17.65 32.20
CA TRP A 11 -0.90 17.68 31.84
C TRP A 11 -1.19 18.62 30.68
N LEU A 12 -0.61 19.84 30.67
CA LEU A 12 -0.70 20.77 29.54
C LEU A 12 -0.07 20.18 28.28
N GLY A 13 1.07 19.50 28.39
CA GLY A 13 1.71 18.81 27.28
C GLY A 13 0.81 17.71 26.67
N LEU A 14 0.18 16.90 27.52
CA LEU A 14 -0.78 15.87 27.08
C LEU A 14 -2.03 16.49 26.41
N GLN A 15 -2.55 17.57 26.94
CA GLN A 15 -3.66 18.32 26.34
C GLN A 15 -3.28 18.87 24.95
N LEU A 16 -2.08 19.43 24.81
CA LEU A 16 -1.58 19.95 23.54
C LEU A 16 -1.43 18.83 22.49
N VAL A 17 -0.89 17.68 22.91
CA VAL A 17 -0.80 16.47 22.05
C VAL A 17 -2.18 15.98 21.65
N ALA A 18 -3.15 15.93 22.57
CA ALA A 18 -4.51 15.52 22.27
C ALA A 18 -5.22 16.49 21.31
N TRP A 19 -5.00 17.79 21.47
CA TRP A 19 -5.51 18.82 20.57
C TRP A 19 -4.91 18.72 19.16
N LEU A 20 -3.60 18.55 19.06
CA LEU A 20 -2.90 18.32 17.79
C LEU A 20 -3.39 17.06 17.12
N TRP A 21 -3.60 15.99 17.88
CA TRP A 21 -4.16 14.74 17.38
C TRP A 21 -5.56 14.93 16.77
N LEU A 22 -6.45 15.61 17.51
CA LEU A 22 -7.79 15.93 17.02
C LEU A 22 -7.76 16.80 15.76
N ALA A 23 -6.86 17.77 15.69
CA ALA A 23 -6.66 18.61 14.51
C ALA A 23 -6.18 17.76 13.30
N ILE A 24 -5.20 16.88 13.49
CA ILE A 24 -4.71 15.97 12.45
C ILE A 24 -5.83 15.05 11.96
N VAL A 25 -6.60 14.44 12.85
CA VAL A 25 -7.73 13.56 12.48
C VAL A 25 -8.81 14.32 11.71
N ARG A 26 -9.09 15.58 12.04
CA ARG A 26 -10.06 16.40 11.30
C ARG A 26 -9.61 16.79 9.90
N VAL A 27 -8.31 16.88 9.67
CA VAL A 27 -7.73 17.28 8.37
C VAL A 27 -7.23 16.06 7.60
N SER A 28 -7.31 14.86 8.19
CA SER A 28 -6.77 13.63 7.60
C SER A 28 -7.31 13.35 6.20
N ASP A 29 -8.62 13.53 5.98
CA ASP A 29 -9.23 13.26 4.67
C ASP A 29 -8.66 14.19 3.58
N VAL A 30 -8.47 15.47 3.92
CA VAL A 30 -7.84 16.44 3.00
C VAL A 30 -6.38 16.08 2.76
N LEU A 31 -5.63 15.75 3.82
CA LEU A 31 -4.24 15.32 3.68
C LEU A 31 -4.11 14.05 2.84
N LEU A 32 -5.02 13.10 3.01
CA LEU A 32 -5.05 11.87 2.22
C LEU A 32 -5.27 12.14 0.73
N VAL A 33 -6.18 13.07 0.39
CA VAL A 33 -6.40 13.49 -0.99
C VAL A 33 -5.12 14.10 -1.59
N PHE A 34 -4.44 14.98 -0.83
CA PHE A 34 -3.17 15.58 -1.27
C PHE A 34 -2.05 14.55 -1.40
N ILE A 35 -1.94 13.61 -0.47
CA ILE A 35 -0.94 12.55 -0.52
C ILE A 35 -1.21 11.60 -1.70
N ALA A 36 -2.48 11.23 -1.92
CA ALA A 36 -2.85 10.41 -3.07
C ALA A 36 -2.57 11.14 -4.40
N ALA A 37 -2.89 12.43 -4.49
CA ALA A 37 -2.58 13.26 -5.63
C ALA A 37 -1.07 13.37 -5.88
N TRP A 38 -0.31 13.55 -4.81
CA TRP A 38 1.15 13.58 -4.88
C TRP A 38 1.71 12.23 -5.35
N ALA A 39 1.21 11.11 -4.84
CA ALA A 39 1.58 9.78 -5.29
C ALA A 39 1.35 9.59 -6.80
N ILE A 40 0.19 10.02 -7.31
CA ILE A 40 -0.13 9.99 -8.74
C ILE A 40 0.80 10.92 -9.52
N ALA A 41 1.06 12.13 -9.03
CA ALA A 41 1.99 13.06 -9.67
C ALA A 41 3.41 12.46 -9.76
N TYR A 42 3.85 11.76 -8.71
CA TYR A 42 5.11 11.03 -8.70
C TYR A 42 5.18 9.90 -9.72
N LEU A 43 4.10 9.15 -9.86
CA LEU A 43 3.99 8.06 -10.82
C LEU A 43 4.05 8.58 -12.26
N LEU A 44 3.32 9.66 -12.54
CA LEU A 44 3.19 10.21 -13.89
C LEU A 44 4.37 11.13 -14.28
N GLY A 45 5.07 11.74 -13.31
CA GLY A 45 6.16 12.66 -13.53
C GLY A 45 7.22 12.19 -14.53
N PRO A 46 7.81 10.97 -14.38
CA PRO A 46 8.81 10.46 -15.34
C PRO A 46 8.27 10.21 -16.74
N LEU A 47 6.98 9.87 -16.86
CA LEU A 47 6.34 9.70 -18.16
C LEU A 47 6.24 11.05 -18.89
N ILE A 48 5.85 12.09 -18.15
CA ILE A 48 5.77 13.46 -18.66
C ILE A 48 7.15 13.94 -19.08
N GLN A 49 8.18 13.80 -18.23
CA GLN A 49 9.57 14.13 -18.57
C GLN A 49 10.07 13.34 -19.78
N GLY A 50 9.66 12.08 -19.91
CA GLY A 50 9.98 11.24 -21.07
C GLY A 50 9.41 11.81 -22.38
N ILE A 51 8.17 12.31 -22.34
CA ILE A 51 7.54 12.98 -23.49
C ILE A 51 8.26 14.31 -23.78
N GLU A 52 8.47 15.17 -22.78
CA GLU A 52 9.16 16.45 -22.94
C GLU A 52 10.55 16.29 -23.57
N ARG A 53 11.30 15.25 -23.17
CA ARG A 53 12.64 14.98 -23.73
C ARG A 53 12.61 14.43 -25.17
N ARG A 54 11.56 13.71 -25.56
CA ARG A 54 11.45 13.08 -26.88
C ARG A 54 10.69 13.92 -27.89
N THR A 55 9.87 14.84 -27.41
CA THR A 55 9.05 15.72 -28.21
C THR A 55 9.38 17.18 -27.86
N ARG A 56 9.03 18.12 -28.73
CA ARG A 56 9.16 19.55 -28.43
C ARG A 56 7.92 20.12 -27.73
N LEU A 57 7.13 19.26 -27.08
CA LEU A 57 5.92 19.67 -26.38
C LEU A 57 6.28 20.36 -25.06
N GLY A 58 5.61 21.47 -24.78
CA GLY A 58 5.74 22.13 -23.48
C GLY A 58 5.07 21.31 -22.36
N ARG A 59 5.39 21.66 -21.09
CA ARG A 59 4.91 20.96 -19.87
C ARG A 59 3.40 20.70 -19.87
N ALA A 60 2.60 21.74 -20.14
CA ALA A 60 1.15 21.63 -20.15
C ALA A 60 0.62 20.64 -21.19
N ALA A 61 1.18 20.64 -22.39
CA ALA A 61 0.81 19.69 -23.44
C ALA A 61 1.21 18.26 -23.09
N SER A 62 2.40 18.06 -22.53
CA SER A 62 2.87 16.74 -22.08
C SER A 62 2.02 16.17 -20.96
N VAL A 63 1.62 16.99 -19.98
CA VAL A 63 0.67 16.60 -18.91
C VAL A 63 -0.68 16.23 -19.52
N GLY A 64 -1.22 17.05 -20.45
CA GLY A 64 -2.48 16.77 -21.13
C GLY A 64 -2.47 15.44 -21.88
N VAL A 65 -1.40 15.14 -22.63
CA VAL A 65 -1.27 13.86 -23.36
C VAL A 65 -1.27 12.67 -22.40
N ILE A 66 -0.52 12.74 -21.30
CA ILE A 66 -0.48 11.68 -20.30
C ILE A 66 -1.85 11.50 -19.63
N TYR A 67 -2.56 12.59 -19.33
CA TYR A 67 -3.91 12.50 -18.72
C TYR A 67 -4.94 11.90 -19.68
N ILE A 68 -4.90 12.29 -20.96
CA ILE A 68 -5.76 11.66 -21.98
C ILE A 68 -5.46 10.16 -22.04
N GLY A 69 -4.19 9.76 -22.12
CA GLY A 69 -3.78 8.37 -22.08
C GLY A 69 -4.25 7.63 -20.83
N LEU A 70 -4.12 8.26 -19.65
CA LEU A 70 -4.59 7.72 -18.39
C LEU A 70 -6.11 7.49 -18.40
N PHE A 71 -6.90 8.46 -18.86
CA PHE A 71 -8.35 8.33 -18.95
C PHE A 71 -8.79 7.27 -19.96
N VAL A 72 -8.10 7.16 -21.10
CA VAL A 72 -8.37 6.12 -22.10
C VAL A 72 -8.06 4.73 -21.53
N ILE A 73 -6.92 4.58 -20.83
CA ILE A 73 -6.53 3.31 -20.20
C ILE A 73 -7.50 2.96 -19.07
N LEU A 74 -7.77 3.89 -18.15
CA LEU A 74 -8.71 3.65 -17.04
C LEU A 74 -10.12 3.37 -17.54
N GLY A 75 -10.61 4.15 -18.50
CA GLY A 75 -11.92 3.94 -19.12
C GLY A 75 -12.01 2.58 -19.83
N GLY A 76 -10.96 2.20 -20.55
CA GLY A 76 -10.87 0.88 -21.18
C GLY A 76 -10.84 -0.28 -20.18
N VAL A 77 -10.03 -0.13 -19.10
CA VAL A 77 -9.97 -1.10 -18.00
C VAL A 77 -11.34 -1.24 -17.32
N VAL A 78 -11.99 -0.13 -16.99
CA VAL A 78 -13.31 -0.13 -16.36
C VAL A 78 -14.34 -0.76 -17.30
N ALA A 79 -14.39 -0.35 -18.57
CA ALA A 79 -15.36 -0.87 -19.54
C ALA A 79 -15.19 -2.37 -19.84
N LEU A 80 -13.96 -2.88 -19.80
CA LEU A 80 -13.68 -4.30 -20.11
C LEU A 80 -13.75 -5.21 -18.88
N LEU A 81 -13.25 -4.73 -17.72
CA LEU A 81 -13.15 -5.56 -16.51
C LEU A 81 -14.41 -5.47 -15.64
N LEU A 82 -15.01 -4.29 -15.49
CA LEU A 82 -16.12 -4.10 -14.55
C LEU A 82 -17.34 -4.97 -14.87
N PRO A 83 -17.81 -5.10 -16.15
CA PRO A 83 -18.89 -6.01 -16.49
C PRO A 83 -18.56 -7.46 -16.19
N ARG A 84 -17.35 -7.91 -16.54
CA ARG A 84 -16.90 -9.28 -16.27
C ARG A 84 -16.79 -9.59 -14.78
N LEU A 85 -16.33 -8.61 -13.99
CA LEU A 85 -16.29 -8.71 -12.53
C LEU A 85 -17.71 -8.81 -11.96
N ALA A 86 -18.62 -7.96 -12.43
CA ALA A 86 -20.01 -7.97 -11.99
C ALA A 86 -20.71 -9.30 -12.32
N GLU A 87 -20.54 -9.81 -13.54
CA GLU A 87 -21.06 -11.13 -13.96
C GLU A 87 -20.50 -12.25 -13.09
N GLN A 88 -19.19 -12.25 -12.81
CA GLN A 88 -18.54 -13.26 -12.02
C GLN A 88 -18.98 -13.21 -10.54
N LEU A 89 -19.14 -12.02 -9.96
CA LEU A 89 -19.66 -11.84 -8.61
C LEU A 89 -21.13 -12.29 -8.52
N ALA A 90 -21.95 -11.94 -9.50
CA ALA A 90 -23.34 -12.39 -9.59
C ALA A 90 -23.43 -13.92 -9.72
N ALA A 91 -22.57 -14.54 -10.55
CA ALA A 91 -22.49 -15.98 -10.68
C ALA A 91 -22.02 -16.66 -9.38
N LEU A 92 -21.08 -16.07 -8.67
CA LEU A 92 -20.63 -16.55 -7.36
C LEU A 92 -21.78 -16.50 -6.33
N ALA A 93 -22.51 -15.40 -6.28
CA ALA A 93 -23.65 -15.25 -5.38
C ALA A 93 -24.79 -16.24 -5.70
N ALA A 94 -25.12 -16.40 -6.98
CA ALA A 94 -26.19 -17.30 -7.45
C ALA A 94 -25.84 -18.79 -7.20
N ASN A 95 -24.58 -19.17 -7.40
CA ASN A 95 -24.13 -20.56 -7.28
C ASN A 95 -23.50 -20.88 -5.93
N GLY A 96 -23.45 -19.95 -4.98
CA GLY A 96 -22.87 -20.10 -3.66
C GLY A 96 -23.32 -21.39 -2.92
N PRO A 97 -24.63 -21.70 -2.84
CA PRO A 97 -25.10 -22.94 -2.21
C PRO A 97 -24.57 -24.22 -2.87
N GLN A 98 -24.47 -24.26 -4.20
CA GLN A 98 -23.93 -25.41 -4.94
C GLN A 98 -22.42 -25.57 -4.73
N TYR A 99 -21.69 -24.48 -4.69
CA TYR A 99 -20.26 -24.50 -4.35
C TYR A 99 -20.04 -24.99 -2.91
N GLY A 100 -20.85 -24.54 -1.97
CA GLY A 100 -20.81 -25.02 -0.59
C GLY A 100 -21.03 -26.53 -0.49
N ALA A 101 -22.03 -27.07 -1.18
CA ALA A 101 -22.30 -28.50 -1.22
C ALA A 101 -21.16 -29.32 -1.85
N LYS A 102 -20.57 -28.84 -2.96
CA LYS A 102 -19.42 -29.50 -3.60
C LYS A 102 -18.20 -29.49 -2.69
N ALA A 103 -17.93 -28.37 -2.02
CA ALA A 103 -16.83 -28.25 -1.09
C ALA A 103 -17.01 -29.19 0.13
N ALA A 104 -18.23 -29.29 0.66
CA ALA A 104 -18.53 -30.21 1.75
C ALA A 104 -18.26 -31.67 1.35
N ALA A 105 -18.69 -32.08 0.15
CA ALA A 105 -18.40 -33.39 -0.38
C ALA A 105 -16.90 -33.65 -0.53
N ALA A 106 -16.15 -32.70 -1.13
CA ALA A 106 -14.71 -32.83 -1.36
C ALA A 106 -13.92 -32.90 -0.02
N VAL A 107 -14.31 -32.12 0.99
CA VAL A 107 -13.68 -32.18 2.33
C VAL A 107 -13.98 -33.50 3.01
N ALA A 108 -15.20 -34.03 2.88
CA ALA A 108 -15.57 -35.33 3.40
C ALA A 108 -14.78 -36.48 2.72
N ASP A 109 -14.56 -36.38 1.41
CA ASP A 109 -13.73 -37.33 0.68
C ASP A 109 -12.26 -37.25 1.14
N PHE A 110 -11.70 -36.07 1.24
CA PHE A 110 -10.35 -35.83 1.75
C PHE A 110 -10.16 -36.33 3.18
N GLN A 111 -11.15 -36.11 4.07
CA GLN A 111 -11.13 -36.66 5.43
C GLN A 111 -11.11 -38.17 5.42
N ARG A 112 -11.88 -38.83 4.54
CA ARG A 112 -11.87 -40.28 4.39
C ARG A 112 -10.49 -40.81 3.94
N ASP A 113 -9.84 -40.12 3.02
CA ASP A 113 -8.52 -40.50 2.53
C ASP A 113 -7.42 -40.29 3.59
N LEU A 114 -7.51 -39.22 4.38
CA LEU A 114 -6.65 -39.01 5.56
C LEU A 114 -6.81 -40.11 6.60
N ALA A 115 -8.05 -40.45 6.91
CA ALA A 115 -8.35 -41.55 7.86
C ALA A 115 -7.81 -42.91 7.38
N ARG A 116 -7.90 -43.19 6.07
CA ARG A 116 -7.29 -44.38 5.45
C ARG A 116 -5.75 -44.39 5.51
N SER A 117 -5.14 -43.23 5.47
CA SER A 117 -3.69 -43.04 5.55
C SER A 117 -3.17 -43.06 7.00
N GLY A 118 -4.04 -43.25 8.01
CA GLY A 118 -3.67 -43.30 9.43
C GLY A 118 -3.25 -41.94 10.02
N LEU A 119 -3.53 -40.84 9.34
CA LEU A 119 -3.20 -39.48 9.82
C LEU A 119 -4.35 -38.95 10.70
N PRO A 120 -4.13 -38.59 11.97
CA PRO A 120 -5.16 -38.18 12.91
C PRO A 120 -5.48 -36.67 12.77
N PHE A 121 -5.70 -36.18 11.53
CA PHE A 121 -6.13 -34.80 11.29
C PHE A 121 -7.64 -34.74 11.08
N ASP A 122 -8.34 -34.00 11.93
CA ASP A 122 -9.76 -33.70 11.75
C ASP A 122 -9.95 -32.41 10.97
N VAL A 123 -10.09 -32.55 9.63
CA VAL A 123 -10.33 -31.42 8.72
C VAL A 123 -11.78 -30.96 8.80
N MET A 124 -12.72 -31.85 9.23
CA MET A 124 -14.14 -31.51 9.33
C MET A 124 -14.45 -30.47 10.41
N SER A 125 -13.68 -30.45 11.50
CA SER A 125 -13.84 -29.45 12.56
C SER A 125 -13.50 -28.02 12.06
N PHE A 126 -12.51 -27.90 11.17
CA PHE A 126 -12.18 -26.63 10.51
C PHE A 126 -13.20 -26.26 9.43
N TYR A 127 -13.70 -27.25 8.69
CA TYR A 127 -14.64 -27.03 7.60
C TYR A 127 -16.03 -26.64 8.08
N GLY A 128 -16.50 -27.14 9.23
CA GLY A 128 -17.84 -26.85 9.77
C GLY A 128 -18.12 -25.35 10.00
N VAL A 129 -17.07 -24.54 10.17
CA VAL A 129 -17.18 -23.08 10.40
C VAL A 129 -16.97 -22.29 9.10
N LEU A 130 -16.31 -22.89 8.10
CA LEU A 130 -15.86 -22.19 6.89
C LEU A 130 -16.99 -21.88 5.89
N PRO A 131 -17.94 -22.79 5.55
CA PRO A 131 -18.97 -22.53 4.53
C PRO A 131 -19.96 -21.46 4.95
N ALA A 132 -20.38 -21.45 6.22
CA ALA A 132 -21.28 -20.42 6.73
C ALA A 132 -20.60 -19.03 6.65
N ARG A 133 -19.35 -18.95 7.10
CA ARG A 133 -18.59 -17.71 7.03
C ARG A 133 -18.22 -17.28 5.61
N LEU A 134 -17.92 -18.21 4.70
CA LEU A 134 -17.67 -17.89 3.30
C LEU A 134 -18.96 -17.48 2.56
N GLY A 135 -20.09 -18.08 2.90
CA GLY A 135 -21.40 -17.66 2.40
C GLY A 135 -21.78 -16.24 2.87
N ASP A 136 -21.57 -15.97 4.16
CA ASP A 136 -21.79 -14.64 4.74
C ASP A 136 -20.81 -13.60 4.16
N LEU A 137 -19.54 -13.97 4.01
CA LEU A 137 -18.54 -13.12 3.38
C LEU A 137 -18.85 -12.88 1.91
N ALA A 138 -19.18 -13.91 1.14
CA ALA A 138 -19.55 -13.74 -0.27
C ALA A 138 -20.82 -12.89 -0.42
N GLY A 139 -21.81 -13.07 0.46
CA GLY A 139 -23.03 -12.25 0.51
C GLY A 139 -22.75 -10.81 0.90
N SER A 140 -21.92 -10.58 1.94
CA SER A 140 -21.53 -9.23 2.36
C SER A 140 -20.66 -8.55 1.32
N TYR A 141 -19.66 -9.23 0.75
CA TYR A 141 -18.85 -8.65 -0.34
C TYR A 141 -19.66 -8.38 -1.61
N ALA A 142 -20.66 -9.22 -1.95
CA ALA A 142 -21.55 -8.93 -3.07
C ALA A 142 -22.46 -7.73 -2.76
N ALA A 143 -22.99 -7.63 -1.55
CA ALA A 143 -23.79 -6.49 -1.09
C ALA A 143 -22.94 -5.22 -0.99
N ASP A 144 -21.71 -5.32 -0.47
CA ASP A 144 -20.76 -4.21 -0.40
C ASP A 144 -20.26 -3.78 -1.77
N ALA A 145 -20.07 -4.71 -2.72
CA ALA A 145 -19.73 -4.38 -4.11
C ALA A 145 -20.89 -3.68 -4.83
N LEU A 146 -22.14 -4.08 -4.56
CA LEU A 146 -23.33 -3.38 -5.04
C LEU A 146 -23.52 -2.05 -4.29
N GLY A 147 -23.24 -2.00 -2.99
CA GLY A 147 -23.19 -0.79 -2.19
C GLY A 147 -22.06 0.16 -2.65
N PHE A 148 -20.92 -0.36 -3.06
CA PHE A 148 -19.84 0.42 -3.67
C PHE A 148 -20.28 1.09 -4.97
N VAL A 149 -21.09 0.44 -5.79
CA VAL A 149 -21.71 1.06 -6.97
C VAL A 149 -22.69 2.18 -6.57
N SER A 150 -23.38 2.08 -5.47
CA SER A 150 -24.34 3.13 -5.01
C SER A 150 -23.65 4.29 -4.27
N THR A 151 -22.52 4.06 -3.59
CA THR A 151 -21.64 5.12 -3.02
C THR A 151 -20.74 5.77 -4.05
N THR A 152 -20.86 5.38 -5.34
CA THR A 152 -19.99 5.77 -6.45
C THR A 152 -19.84 7.28 -6.63
N ALA A 153 -20.85 8.09 -6.30
CA ALA A 153 -20.77 9.55 -6.47
C ALA A 153 -19.70 10.18 -5.56
N GLY A 154 -19.60 9.78 -4.30
CA GLY A 154 -18.58 10.29 -3.36
C GLY A 154 -17.18 9.77 -3.71
N VAL A 155 -17.07 8.51 -4.10
CA VAL A 155 -15.78 7.92 -4.52
C VAL A 155 -15.30 8.55 -5.83
N LEU A 156 -16.19 8.71 -6.81
CA LEU A 156 -15.86 9.40 -8.06
C LEU A 156 -15.44 10.85 -7.82
N PHE A 157 -16.14 11.57 -6.95
CA PHE A 157 -15.78 12.93 -6.57
C PHE A 157 -14.35 12.98 -5.99
N ASN A 158 -14.02 12.09 -5.06
CA ASN A 158 -12.68 12.03 -4.47
C ASN A 158 -11.61 11.65 -5.50
N ILE A 159 -11.89 10.70 -6.39
CA ILE A 159 -10.97 10.34 -7.48
C ILE A 159 -10.74 11.54 -8.41
N VAL A 160 -11.79 12.23 -8.82
CA VAL A 160 -11.69 13.43 -9.67
C VAL A 160 -10.91 14.52 -8.95
N LEU A 161 -11.17 14.75 -7.67
CA LEU A 161 -10.45 15.74 -6.86
C LEU A 161 -8.94 15.39 -6.77
N VAL A 162 -8.62 14.14 -6.49
CA VAL A 162 -7.23 13.64 -6.48
C VAL A 162 -6.55 13.85 -7.84
N LEU A 163 -7.24 13.54 -8.92
CA LEU A 163 -6.70 13.72 -10.28
C LEU A 163 -6.50 15.20 -10.62
N ILE A 164 -7.42 16.07 -10.23
CA ILE A 164 -7.27 17.53 -10.44
C ILE A 164 -6.07 18.06 -9.65
N ILE A 165 -5.93 17.71 -8.38
CA ILE A 165 -4.80 18.15 -7.57
C ILE A 165 -3.48 17.59 -8.13
N ALA A 166 -3.44 16.31 -8.53
CA ALA A 166 -2.27 15.72 -9.18
C ALA A 166 -1.91 16.44 -10.49
N PHE A 167 -2.91 16.81 -11.29
CA PHE A 167 -2.72 17.59 -12.51
C PHE A 167 -2.07 18.95 -12.21
N LEU A 168 -2.58 19.68 -11.22
CA LEU A 168 -2.03 20.95 -10.79
C LEU A 168 -0.60 20.80 -10.23
N MET A 169 -0.36 19.76 -9.44
CA MET A 169 1.00 19.46 -8.95
C MET A 169 1.98 19.15 -10.08
N LEU A 170 1.55 18.48 -11.15
CA LEU A 170 2.37 18.20 -12.32
C LEU A 170 2.64 19.43 -13.17
N LEU A 171 1.68 20.36 -13.24
CA LEU A 171 1.86 21.62 -13.97
C LEU A 171 2.78 22.60 -13.24
N ASP A 172 2.48 22.89 -11.99
CA ASP A 172 3.04 24.02 -11.26
C ASP A 172 3.85 23.63 -10.01
N GLY A 173 3.93 22.34 -9.67
CA GLY A 173 4.59 21.87 -8.45
C GLY A 173 6.03 22.38 -8.30
N ASP A 174 6.83 22.31 -9.35
CA ASP A 174 8.22 22.79 -9.32
C ASP A 174 8.31 24.32 -9.13
N ARG A 175 7.37 25.07 -9.70
CA ARG A 175 7.30 26.53 -9.52
C ARG A 175 6.87 26.90 -8.11
N LEU A 176 5.89 26.20 -7.56
CA LEU A 176 5.42 26.40 -6.20
C LEU A 176 6.51 26.07 -5.21
N TRP A 177 7.19 24.94 -5.40
CA TRP A 177 8.33 24.54 -4.56
C TRP A 177 9.46 25.56 -4.57
N ALA A 178 9.86 26.03 -5.78
CA ALA A 178 10.89 27.04 -5.91
C ALA A 178 10.52 28.39 -5.27
N ARG A 179 9.23 28.77 -5.26
CA ARG A 179 8.76 29.95 -4.52
C ARG A 179 8.82 29.72 -3.01
N PHE A 180 8.40 28.55 -2.56
CA PHE A 180 8.44 28.18 -1.16
C PHE A 180 9.86 28.18 -0.61
N THR A 181 10.80 27.53 -1.28
CA THR A 181 12.21 27.48 -0.81
C THR A 181 12.88 28.83 -0.84
N LYS A 182 12.55 29.71 -1.80
CA LYS A 182 13.05 31.10 -1.82
C LYS A 182 12.53 31.97 -0.67
N ALA A 183 11.42 31.63 -0.07
CA ALA A 183 10.87 32.36 1.09
C ALA A 183 11.46 31.90 2.44
N LEU A 184 12.24 30.82 2.44
CA LEU A 184 12.90 30.27 3.61
C LEU A 184 14.30 30.87 3.80
N SER A 185 14.83 30.79 5.04
CA SER A 185 16.26 31.05 5.27
C SER A 185 17.12 30.00 4.56
N PRO A 186 18.41 30.31 4.26
CA PRO A 186 19.30 29.37 3.57
C PRO A 186 19.39 28.00 4.24
N GLU A 187 19.39 27.96 5.59
CA GLU A 187 19.45 26.74 6.38
C GLU A 187 18.19 25.90 6.20
N LEU A 188 17.01 26.52 6.36
CA LEU A 188 15.71 25.86 6.17
C LEU A 188 15.47 25.45 4.72
N SER A 189 15.99 26.21 3.76
CA SER A 189 15.91 25.85 2.34
C SER A 189 16.68 24.56 2.05
N SER A 190 17.88 24.38 2.63
CA SER A 190 18.66 23.14 2.44
C SER A 190 17.98 21.93 3.10
N GLU A 191 17.34 22.11 4.24
CA GLU A 191 16.57 21.05 4.90
C GLU A 191 15.31 20.70 4.12
N ALA A 192 14.63 21.68 3.54
CA ALA A 192 13.46 21.48 2.68
C ALA A 192 13.83 20.69 1.40
N GLU A 193 14.97 21.00 0.77
CA GLU A 193 15.46 20.23 -0.39
C GLU A 193 15.87 18.80 -0.01
N LEU A 194 16.48 18.59 1.15
CA LEU A 194 16.77 17.26 1.68
C LEU A 194 15.47 16.47 1.92
N PHE A 195 14.44 17.11 2.49
CA PHE A 195 13.13 16.53 2.66
C PHE A 195 12.53 16.10 1.32
N ARG A 196 12.50 17.02 0.35
CA ARG A 196 11.98 16.75 -0.99
C ARG A 196 12.69 15.56 -1.62
N GLY A 197 14.02 15.58 -1.66
CA GLY A 197 14.80 14.48 -2.24
C GLY A 197 14.57 13.14 -1.57
N SER A 198 14.43 13.14 -0.23
CA SER A 198 14.13 11.93 0.54
C SER A 198 12.72 11.41 0.26
N ALA A 199 11.75 12.31 0.19
CA ALA A 199 10.38 12.00 -0.14
C ALA A 199 10.28 11.46 -1.57
N ASP A 200 10.93 12.12 -2.52
CA ASP A 200 11.00 11.73 -3.92
C ASP A 200 11.52 10.30 -4.08
N ASN A 201 12.60 9.96 -3.39
CA ASN A 201 13.19 8.63 -3.44
C ASN A 201 12.32 7.57 -2.75
N ALA A 202 11.82 7.88 -1.54
CA ALA A 202 11.03 6.94 -0.74
C ALA A 202 9.66 6.64 -1.41
N PHE A 203 8.90 7.68 -1.75
CA PHE A 203 7.58 7.49 -2.37
C PHE A 203 7.67 7.03 -3.82
N GLY A 204 8.49 7.68 -4.64
CA GLY A 204 8.60 7.34 -6.06
C GLY A 204 9.07 5.92 -6.29
N GLY A 205 10.10 5.49 -5.57
CA GLY A 205 10.62 4.13 -5.63
C GLY A 205 9.60 3.09 -5.15
N PHE A 206 8.97 3.37 -3.99
CA PHE A 206 7.98 2.48 -3.39
C PHE A 206 6.73 2.31 -4.27
N ILE A 207 6.11 3.42 -4.72
CA ILE A 207 4.87 3.37 -5.50
C ILE A 207 5.09 2.63 -6.82
N ARG A 208 6.14 2.98 -7.57
CA ARG A 208 6.46 2.30 -8.84
C ARG A 208 6.78 0.82 -8.62
N GLY A 209 7.57 0.53 -7.60
CA GLY A 209 7.93 -0.84 -7.24
C GLY A 209 6.70 -1.65 -6.85
N SER A 210 5.83 -1.12 -6.00
CA SER A 210 4.60 -1.80 -5.55
C SER A 210 3.63 -2.04 -6.69
N LEU A 211 3.43 -1.06 -7.59
CA LEU A 211 2.58 -1.25 -8.77
C LEU A 211 3.13 -2.29 -9.73
N LEU A 212 4.45 -2.31 -9.95
CA LEU A 212 5.09 -3.30 -10.80
C LEU A 212 4.99 -4.70 -10.17
N VAL A 213 5.24 -4.84 -8.88
CA VAL A 213 5.07 -6.10 -8.15
C VAL A 213 3.61 -6.55 -8.20
N GLY A 214 2.66 -5.64 -7.99
CA GLY A 214 1.23 -5.92 -8.07
C GLY A 214 0.81 -6.40 -9.46
N LEU A 215 1.26 -5.73 -10.51
CA LEU A 215 0.98 -6.13 -11.89
C LEU A 215 1.55 -7.53 -12.20
N ILE A 216 2.81 -7.76 -11.87
CA ILE A 216 3.47 -9.06 -12.11
C ILE A 216 2.74 -10.14 -11.30
N TYR A 217 2.47 -9.91 -10.02
CA TYR A 217 1.80 -10.89 -9.16
C TYR A 217 0.38 -11.20 -9.63
N GLY A 218 -0.37 -10.18 -10.06
CA GLY A 218 -1.70 -10.36 -10.62
C GLY A 218 -1.70 -11.22 -11.90
N VAL A 219 -0.80 -10.92 -12.84
CA VAL A 219 -0.64 -11.69 -14.08
C VAL A 219 -0.17 -13.12 -13.80
N VAL A 220 0.82 -13.30 -12.94
CA VAL A 220 1.33 -14.64 -12.58
C VAL A 220 0.26 -15.45 -11.85
N THR A 221 -0.51 -14.84 -10.95
CA THR A 221 -1.62 -15.49 -10.27
C THR A 221 -2.68 -15.94 -11.29
N PHE A 222 -3.09 -15.08 -12.20
CA PHE A 222 -4.00 -15.46 -13.27
C PHE A 222 -3.46 -16.63 -14.11
N ALA A 223 -2.22 -16.54 -14.55
CA ALA A 223 -1.56 -17.58 -15.34
C ALA A 223 -1.39 -18.91 -14.58
N THR A 224 -1.32 -18.84 -13.25
CA THR A 224 -1.30 -20.02 -12.38
C THR A 224 -2.68 -20.67 -12.26
N LEU A 225 -3.75 -19.89 -12.09
CA LEU A 225 -5.08 -20.39 -11.79
C LEU A 225 -5.86 -20.81 -13.06
N ALA A 226 -5.69 -20.08 -14.16
CA ALA A 226 -6.46 -20.28 -15.39
C ALA A 226 -6.30 -21.69 -16.00
N PRO A 227 -5.08 -22.29 -16.10
CA PRO A 227 -4.92 -23.64 -16.64
C PRO A 227 -5.58 -24.74 -15.80
N PHE A 228 -5.73 -24.49 -14.49
CA PHE A 228 -6.44 -25.41 -13.59
C PHE A 228 -7.97 -25.26 -13.66
N GLY A 229 -8.49 -24.36 -14.52
CA GLY A 229 -9.92 -24.12 -14.61
C GLY A 229 -10.52 -23.57 -13.31
N VAL A 230 -9.72 -22.89 -12.48
CA VAL A 230 -10.23 -22.23 -11.26
C VAL A 230 -11.21 -21.13 -11.68
N PRO A 231 -12.46 -21.17 -11.22
CA PRO A 231 -13.41 -20.13 -11.57
C PRO A 231 -12.92 -18.75 -11.09
N PHE A 232 -13.28 -17.72 -11.84
CA PHE A 232 -12.92 -16.33 -11.49
C PHE A 232 -11.41 -16.04 -11.47
N SER A 233 -10.59 -16.84 -12.14
CA SER A 233 -9.11 -16.68 -12.13
C SER A 233 -8.66 -15.27 -12.51
N GLY A 234 -9.35 -14.58 -13.43
CA GLY A 234 -9.07 -13.19 -13.79
C GLY A 234 -9.35 -12.21 -12.65
N VAL A 235 -10.47 -12.40 -11.93
CA VAL A 235 -10.80 -11.61 -10.73
C VAL A 235 -9.77 -11.85 -9.64
N LEU A 236 -9.49 -13.13 -9.37
CA LEU A 236 -8.52 -13.53 -8.34
C LEU A 236 -7.13 -12.97 -8.62
N GLY A 237 -6.68 -12.99 -9.87
CA GLY A 237 -5.43 -12.37 -10.29
C GLY A 237 -5.44 -10.85 -10.06
N THR A 238 -6.53 -10.17 -10.43
CA THR A 238 -6.67 -8.72 -10.22
C THR A 238 -6.69 -8.37 -8.73
N VAL A 239 -7.49 -9.09 -7.93
CA VAL A 239 -7.55 -8.90 -6.48
C VAL A 239 -6.20 -9.17 -5.83
N ALA A 240 -5.51 -10.23 -6.23
CA ALA A 240 -4.18 -10.55 -5.72
C ALA A 240 -3.17 -9.45 -6.05
N GLY A 241 -3.17 -8.94 -7.29
CA GLY A 241 -2.31 -7.85 -7.71
C GLY A 241 -2.54 -6.56 -6.94
N ILE A 242 -3.80 -6.22 -6.65
CA ILE A 242 -4.15 -5.06 -5.82
C ILE A 242 -3.79 -5.30 -4.35
N ALA A 243 -4.13 -6.47 -3.81
CA ALA A 243 -3.88 -6.80 -2.42
C ALA A 243 -2.39 -6.73 -2.06
N VAL A 244 -1.51 -7.18 -2.97
CA VAL A 244 -0.06 -7.24 -2.71
C VAL A 244 0.59 -5.86 -2.59
N ILE A 245 -0.10 -4.81 -3.01
CA ILE A 245 0.33 -3.43 -2.79
C ILE A 245 0.38 -3.09 -1.29
N ILE A 246 -0.42 -3.80 -0.47
CA ILE A 246 -0.40 -3.65 0.99
C ILE A 246 0.75 -4.49 1.57
N PRO A 247 1.79 -3.85 2.14
CA PRO A 247 2.94 -4.58 2.67
C PRO A 247 2.53 -5.56 3.77
N PHE A 248 3.15 -6.73 3.80
CA PHE A 248 2.95 -7.83 4.74
C PHE A 248 1.55 -8.48 4.71
N PHE A 249 0.48 -7.71 4.59
CA PHE A 249 -0.90 -8.24 4.57
C PHE A 249 -1.32 -8.70 3.18
N GLY A 250 -0.76 -8.10 2.13
CA GLY A 250 -1.11 -8.39 0.75
C GLY A 250 -1.09 -9.87 0.38
N PRO A 251 -0.02 -10.61 0.71
CA PRO A 251 0.07 -12.04 0.45
C PRO A 251 -1.06 -12.85 1.08
N ILE A 252 -1.44 -12.54 2.31
CA ILE A 252 -2.51 -13.21 3.04
C ILE A 252 -3.87 -12.86 2.43
N LEU A 253 -4.10 -11.57 2.18
CA LEU A 253 -5.33 -11.07 1.56
C LEU A 253 -5.55 -11.64 0.15
N ALA A 254 -4.47 -11.91 -0.59
CA ALA A 254 -4.55 -12.56 -1.90
C ALA A 254 -4.84 -14.06 -1.77
N LEU A 255 -4.20 -14.74 -0.82
CA LEU A 255 -4.28 -16.19 -0.68
C LEU A 255 -5.67 -16.65 -0.24
N VAL A 256 -6.29 -15.94 0.70
CA VAL A 256 -7.60 -16.32 1.27
C VAL A 256 -8.68 -16.50 0.19
N PRO A 257 -8.96 -15.52 -0.70
CA PRO A 257 -9.95 -15.72 -1.76
C PRO A 257 -9.54 -16.77 -2.80
N ILE A 258 -8.24 -16.90 -3.11
CA ILE A 258 -7.75 -17.91 -4.04
C ILE A 258 -8.06 -19.32 -3.51
N LEU A 259 -7.70 -19.60 -2.26
CA LEU A 259 -7.94 -20.90 -1.65
C LEU A 259 -9.44 -21.17 -1.48
N GLY A 260 -10.20 -20.18 -1.01
CA GLY A 260 -11.65 -20.30 -0.83
C GLY A 260 -12.35 -20.65 -2.15
N ILE A 261 -12.11 -19.90 -3.22
CA ILE A 261 -12.75 -20.13 -4.52
C ILE A 261 -12.25 -21.42 -5.17
N THR A 262 -10.97 -21.76 -5.00
CA THR A 262 -10.44 -23.03 -5.53
C THR A 262 -11.11 -24.23 -4.82
N LEU A 263 -11.23 -24.18 -3.52
CA LEU A 263 -11.89 -25.24 -2.73
C LEU A 263 -13.36 -25.43 -3.13
N LEU A 264 -14.07 -24.33 -3.40
CA LEU A 264 -15.48 -24.34 -3.77
C LEU A 264 -15.72 -24.75 -5.23
N GLY A 265 -14.87 -24.25 -6.14
CA GLY A 265 -15.11 -24.35 -7.58
C GLY A 265 -14.30 -25.41 -8.33
N ALA A 266 -13.18 -25.86 -7.75
CA ALA A 266 -12.28 -26.87 -8.33
C ALA A 266 -11.61 -27.71 -7.24
N PRO A 267 -12.42 -28.40 -6.39
CA PRO A 267 -11.91 -29.10 -5.20
C PRO A 267 -10.92 -30.22 -5.53
N ASP A 268 -11.09 -30.90 -6.65
CA ASP A 268 -10.20 -31.93 -7.20
C ASP A 268 -8.76 -31.39 -7.48
N ARG A 269 -8.63 -30.09 -7.69
CA ARG A 269 -7.37 -29.40 -8.00
C ARG A 269 -6.84 -28.56 -6.84
N PHE A 270 -7.57 -28.54 -5.71
CA PHE A 270 -7.29 -27.68 -4.56
C PHE A 270 -5.86 -27.83 -4.06
N VAL A 271 -5.38 -29.05 -3.87
CA VAL A 271 -4.03 -29.31 -3.35
C VAL A 271 -2.97 -28.81 -4.33
N ALA A 272 -3.12 -29.15 -5.63
CA ALA A 272 -2.17 -28.74 -6.66
C ALA A 272 -2.12 -27.21 -6.79
N VAL A 273 -3.28 -26.55 -6.83
CA VAL A 273 -3.38 -25.09 -6.90
C VAL A 273 -2.80 -24.44 -5.65
N THR A 274 -3.07 -24.97 -4.46
CA THR A 274 -2.54 -24.45 -3.20
C THR A 274 -1.01 -24.49 -3.18
N VAL A 275 -0.43 -25.65 -3.49
CA VAL A 275 1.03 -25.82 -3.53
C VAL A 275 1.67 -24.88 -4.55
N LEU A 276 1.10 -24.80 -5.76
CA LEU A 276 1.64 -23.96 -6.81
C LEU A 276 1.50 -22.46 -6.49
N THR A 277 0.34 -22.03 -5.99
CA THR A 277 0.13 -20.64 -5.56
C THR A 277 1.09 -20.26 -4.45
N PHE A 278 1.31 -21.13 -3.47
CA PHE A 278 2.27 -20.91 -2.40
C PHE A 278 3.70 -20.84 -2.93
N ALA A 279 4.10 -21.71 -3.85
CA ALA A 279 5.40 -21.66 -4.48
C ALA A 279 5.62 -20.36 -5.28
N VAL A 280 4.63 -19.95 -6.07
CA VAL A 280 4.63 -18.66 -6.77
C VAL A 280 4.78 -17.51 -5.78
N GLN A 281 4.02 -17.53 -4.69
CA GLN A 281 4.08 -16.52 -3.65
C GLN A 281 5.48 -16.43 -3.03
N GLN A 282 6.12 -17.56 -2.73
CA GLN A 282 7.47 -17.58 -2.19
C GLN A 282 8.49 -16.98 -3.17
N VAL A 283 8.41 -17.31 -4.45
CA VAL A 283 9.27 -16.71 -5.48
C VAL A 283 9.02 -15.19 -5.58
N MET A 284 7.76 -14.78 -5.60
CA MET A 284 7.41 -13.37 -5.68
C MET A 284 7.94 -12.56 -4.49
N PHE A 285 7.78 -13.06 -3.26
CA PHE A 285 8.15 -12.28 -2.06
C PHE A 285 9.61 -12.42 -1.65
N ASN A 286 10.24 -13.56 -1.94
CA ASN A 286 11.65 -13.77 -1.57
C ASN A 286 12.64 -13.41 -2.69
N VAL A 287 12.19 -13.33 -3.94
CA VAL A 287 13.07 -13.09 -5.09
C VAL A 287 12.68 -11.84 -5.88
N VAL A 288 11.43 -11.74 -6.33
CA VAL A 288 11.00 -10.68 -7.25
C VAL A 288 10.80 -9.36 -6.51
N SER A 289 10.01 -9.37 -5.44
CA SER A 289 9.68 -8.16 -4.66
C SER A 289 10.93 -7.49 -4.07
N PRO A 290 11.89 -8.19 -3.44
CA PRO A 290 13.11 -7.55 -2.96
C PRO A 290 13.94 -6.92 -4.09
N ARG A 291 14.04 -7.55 -5.26
CA ARG A 291 14.80 -7.00 -6.39
C ARG A 291 14.20 -5.70 -6.93
N ILE A 292 12.87 -5.59 -6.88
CA ILE A 292 12.15 -4.40 -7.36
C ILE A 292 12.17 -3.29 -6.30
N LEU A 293 11.96 -3.65 -5.01
CA LEU A 293 11.80 -2.71 -3.90
C LEU A 293 13.10 -2.39 -3.16
N SER A 294 14.20 -3.11 -3.41
CA SER A 294 15.46 -3.04 -2.62
C SER A 294 16.10 -1.65 -2.55
N ARG A 295 15.76 -0.75 -3.47
CA ARG A 295 16.30 0.62 -3.47
C ARG A 295 15.49 1.61 -2.64
N SER A 296 14.36 1.19 -2.06
CA SER A 296 13.38 2.14 -1.54
C SER A 296 13.35 2.25 -0.01
N VAL A 297 13.78 1.23 0.75
CA VAL A 297 13.55 1.23 2.22
C VAL A 297 14.70 0.54 2.97
N GLY A 298 15.71 1.30 3.35
CA GLY A 298 16.76 0.83 4.29
C GLY A 298 16.32 0.98 5.76
N VAL A 299 15.10 0.56 6.12
CA VAL A 299 14.50 0.73 7.45
C VAL A 299 14.43 -0.62 8.16
N HIS A 300 14.77 -0.63 9.46
CA HIS A 300 14.66 -1.83 10.28
C HIS A 300 13.18 -2.30 10.35
N PRO A 301 12.88 -3.60 10.24
CA PRO A 301 11.51 -4.12 10.23
C PRO A 301 10.62 -3.62 11.38
N LEU A 302 11.17 -3.45 12.58
CA LEU A 302 10.43 -2.94 13.72
C LEU A 302 9.83 -1.55 13.46
N PHE A 303 10.59 -0.63 12.84
CA PHE A 303 10.07 0.70 12.48
C PHE A 303 8.96 0.62 11.44
N VAL A 304 9.03 -0.36 10.54
CA VAL A 304 7.97 -0.60 9.56
C VAL A 304 6.68 -1.05 10.24
N PHE A 305 6.76 -1.99 11.20
CA PHE A 305 5.60 -2.42 11.97
C PHE A 305 4.99 -1.28 12.80
N VAL A 306 5.82 -0.47 13.45
CA VAL A 306 5.34 0.71 14.18
C VAL A 306 4.64 1.69 13.23
N ALA A 307 5.22 1.96 12.06
CA ALA A 307 4.61 2.84 11.06
C ALA A 307 3.28 2.27 10.52
N LEU A 308 3.19 0.94 10.32
CA LEU A 308 1.95 0.27 9.90
C LEU A 308 0.85 0.40 10.97
N LEU A 309 1.18 0.17 12.23
CA LEU A 309 0.22 0.28 13.35
C LEU A 309 -0.26 1.74 13.52
N LEU A 310 0.67 2.69 13.53
CA LEU A 310 0.33 4.11 13.63
C LEU A 310 -0.46 4.56 12.39
N GLY A 311 -0.02 4.15 11.20
CA GLY A 311 -0.69 4.48 9.95
C GLY A 311 -2.11 3.92 9.89
N SER A 312 -2.31 2.66 10.30
CA SER A 312 -3.64 2.04 10.32
C SER A 312 -4.61 2.78 11.26
N GLY A 313 -4.12 3.23 12.41
CA GLY A 313 -4.92 3.99 13.38
C GLY A 313 -5.23 5.42 12.94
N LEU A 314 -4.33 6.05 12.15
CA LEU A 314 -4.48 7.44 11.70
C LEU A 314 -5.33 7.58 10.44
N ALA A 315 -5.12 6.70 9.46
CA ALA A 315 -5.62 6.87 8.10
C ALA A 315 -6.10 5.53 7.48
N GLY A 316 -6.37 4.51 8.30
CA GLY A 316 -6.87 3.22 7.85
C GLY A 316 -6.01 2.60 6.75
N PHE A 317 -6.65 2.20 5.64
CA PHE A 317 -5.99 1.61 4.48
C PHE A 317 -4.85 2.48 3.91
N TRP A 318 -5.10 3.78 3.73
CA TRP A 318 -4.10 4.71 3.21
C TRP A 318 -2.90 4.87 4.13
N GLY A 319 -3.15 4.84 5.44
CA GLY A 319 -2.07 4.88 6.43
C GLY A 319 -1.17 3.64 6.38
N VAL A 320 -1.75 2.46 6.20
CA VAL A 320 -0.99 1.21 6.00
C VAL A 320 -0.20 1.26 4.69
N PHE A 321 -0.83 1.68 3.60
CA PHE A 321 -0.18 1.80 2.29
C PHE A 321 1.03 2.75 2.31
N LEU A 322 0.87 3.90 2.96
CA LEU A 322 1.89 4.95 3.02
C LEU A 322 2.92 4.76 4.16
N ALA A 323 2.71 3.77 5.03
CA ALA A 323 3.57 3.54 6.19
C ALA A 323 5.05 3.36 5.82
N LEU A 324 5.33 2.59 4.76
CA LEU A 324 6.71 2.35 4.33
C LEU A 324 7.42 3.61 3.83
N PRO A 325 6.87 4.39 2.89
CA PRO A 325 7.49 5.64 2.46
C PRO A 325 7.68 6.62 3.61
N VAL A 326 6.68 6.76 4.48
CA VAL A 326 6.76 7.65 5.66
C VAL A 326 7.86 7.19 6.61
N ALA A 327 7.97 5.89 6.89
CA ALA A 327 9.06 5.32 7.69
C ALA A 327 10.43 5.57 7.03
N GLY A 328 10.53 5.48 5.71
CA GLY A 328 11.74 5.79 4.95
C GLY A 328 12.19 7.24 5.12
N ILE A 329 11.25 8.20 5.02
CA ILE A 329 11.52 9.62 5.26
C ILE A 329 11.95 9.84 6.70
N ALA A 330 11.19 9.31 7.67
CA ALA A 330 11.51 9.44 9.10
C ALA A 330 12.91 8.89 9.40
N ASN A 331 13.29 7.74 8.84
CA ASN A 331 14.61 7.16 8.99
C ASN A 331 15.71 8.09 8.42
N THR A 332 15.47 8.72 7.28
CA THR A 332 16.43 9.69 6.70
C THR A 332 16.65 10.86 7.65
N PHE A 333 15.59 11.43 8.23
CA PHE A 333 15.70 12.53 9.19
C PHE A 333 16.37 12.12 10.49
N LEU A 334 16.07 10.93 11.01
CA LEU A 334 16.74 10.39 12.20
C LEU A 334 18.25 10.23 11.98
N ARG A 335 18.65 9.70 10.82
CA ARG A 335 20.06 9.57 10.44
C ARG A 335 20.72 10.92 10.27
N TYR A 336 20.08 11.86 9.58
CA TYR A 336 20.58 13.22 9.42
C TYR A 336 20.76 13.93 10.77
N GLY A 337 19.75 13.87 11.65
CA GLY A 337 19.85 14.44 13.00
C GLY A 337 20.96 13.80 13.84
N TYR A 338 21.14 12.48 13.73
CA TYR A 338 22.23 11.77 14.40
C TYR A 338 23.61 12.23 13.91
N GLU A 339 23.82 12.37 12.61
CA GLU A 339 25.08 12.83 12.03
C GLU A 339 25.38 14.28 12.42
N LEU A 340 24.37 15.16 12.43
CA LEU A 340 24.51 16.53 12.92
C LEU A 340 24.91 16.56 14.40
N ALA A 341 24.28 15.74 15.25
CA ALA A 341 24.60 15.66 16.67
C ALA A 341 26.02 15.14 16.89
N LYS A 342 26.46 14.16 16.12
CA LYS A 342 27.82 13.62 16.15
C LYS A 342 28.86 14.67 15.69
N GLY A 343 28.59 15.38 14.62
CA GLY A 343 29.45 16.45 14.12
C GLY A 343 29.57 17.63 15.12
N ARG A 344 28.47 17.98 15.81
CA ARG A 344 28.51 19.00 16.89
C ARG A 344 29.34 18.53 18.09
N ARG A 345 29.21 17.27 18.52
CA ARG A 345 30.04 16.69 19.59
C ARG A 345 31.52 16.70 19.24
N ALA A 346 31.87 16.24 18.03
CA ALA A 346 33.25 16.24 17.57
C ALA A 346 33.86 17.65 17.52
N ARG A 347 33.08 18.68 17.13
CA ARG A 347 33.51 20.08 17.17
C ARG A 347 33.63 20.61 18.58
N SER A 348 32.74 20.25 19.50
CA SER A 348 32.80 20.62 20.92
C SER A 348 34.02 20.01 21.61
N ASP A 349 34.28 18.73 21.34
CA ASP A 349 35.43 18.02 21.88
C ASP A 349 36.76 18.61 21.35
N ALA A 350 36.81 18.93 20.05
CA ALA A 350 37.98 19.61 19.46
C ALA A 350 38.17 21.02 20.01
N ALA A 351 37.09 21.78 20.24
CA ALA A 351 37.18 23.11 20.88
C ALA A 351 37.59 23.03 22.36
N GLY A 352 37.13 21.99 23.06
CA GLY A 352 37.55 21.71 24.45
C GLY A 352 39.02 21.34 24.59
N LEU A 353 39.58 20.64 23.61
CA LEU A 353 41.01 20.31 23.55
C LEU A 353 41.89 21.51 23.24
N VAL A 354 41.38 22.50 22.50
CA VAL A 354 42.11 23.75 22.20
C VAL A 354 42.11 24.72 23.39
N ASN A 355 41.08 24.67 24.25
CA ASN A 355 40.91 25.53 25.42
C ASN A 355 41.23 24.80 26.75
N GLY A 356 41.94 23.69 26.72
CA GLY A 356 42.38 22.98 27.92
C GLY A 356 43.34 23.84 28.75
N PRO A 357 43.32 23.75 30.14
CA PRO A 357 44.13 24.57 31.04
C PRO A 357 45.60 24.14 30.99
N GLY A 358 46.35 24.72 30.06
CA GLY A 358 47.73 24.33 29.84
C GLY A 358 48.64 25.37 29.18
N THR A 359 48.39 26.68 29.42
CA THR A 359 49.44 27.72 29.17
C THR A 359 49.30 28.85 30.19
N GLN A 360 49.52 28.54 31.46
CA GLN A 360 49.98 29.49 32.43
C GLN A 360 51.17 28.82 33.09
N GLY A 361 52.35 29.15 32.60
CA GLY A 361 53.66 28.87 33.14
C GLY A 361 54.62 29.99 32.75
#